data_bce1250b7ebeb5b72602d09b3c6ef877
#
_entry.id   bce1250b7ebeb5b72602d09b3c6ef877
#
_cell.length_a   1.000
_cell.length_b   1.000
_cell.length_c   1.000
_cell.angle_alpha   90.00
_cell.angle_beta   90.00
_cell.angle_gamma   90.00
#
_symmetry.space_group_name_H-M   'P 1'
#
loop_
_entity.id
_entity.type
_entity.pdbx_description
1 polymer ?
#
loop_
_entity_poly.entity_id
_entity_poly.type
_entity_poly.pdbx_seq_one_letter_code
_entity_poly.pdbx_strand_id
1 'polypeptide(L)'
;MDENSFLLIFNELERGLGSHGKSRVLVAPGLPSKGSSRDRYDEAFNKALSILSTPDSEGSLDENGINSFVTFFSKLYGELSYRHQYSDICSVMYAYLDGENALDEAMPPQPLSLSNNVEIILGQFEARGGSKKAFSSLRKLRDHIELERTRLEYAFKQNACQHKLVADANSVLQNAQSSLDETKREYVTILGIFASIVITFTAG
;
A
#
# COMPACT_ATOMS: atom_id res chain seq x y z
N MET A 1 -34.48 9.03 -4.16
CA MET A 1 -33.93 8.96 -2.79
C MET A 1 -33.29 10.28 -2.51
N ASP A 2 -33.65 10.96 -1.43
CA ASP A 2 -33.09 12.25 -1.10
C ASP A 2 -31.69 12.09 -0.48
N GLU A 3 -30.92 13.15 -0.58
CA GLU A 3 -29.54 13.25 -0.14
C GLU A 3 -29.39 13.00 1.37
N ASN A 4 -30.42 13.30 2.15
CA ASN A 4 -30.45 13.09 3.59
C ASN A 4 -30.49 11.60 3.97
N SER A 5 -31.16 10.75 3.18
CA SER A 5 -31.21 9.31 3.44
C SER A 5 -29.86 8.63 3.20
N PHE A 6 -29.04 9.11 2.24
CA PHE A 6 -27.70 8.61 2.02
C PHE A 6 -26.75 9.00 3.17
N LEU A 7 -26.82 10.25 3.61
CA LEU A 7 -26.04 10.73 4.76
C LEU A 7 -26.39 10.02 6.07
N LEU A 8 -27.66 9.63 6.26
CA LEU A 8 -28.09 8.84 7.42
C LEU A 8 -27.42 7.46 7.44
N ILE A 9 -27.36 6.78 6.29
CA ILE A 9 -26.75 5.45 6.20
C ILE A 9 -25.23 5.55 6.39
N PHE A 10 -24.63 6.59 5.85
CA PHE A 10 -23.21 6.86 6.03
C PHE A 10 -22.88 7.14 7.50
N ASN A 11 -23.71 7.92 8.18
CA ASN A 11 -23.59 8.18 9.62
C ASN A 11 -23.83 6.93 10.48
N GLU A 12 -24.69 6.00 10.04
CA GLU A 12 -24.89 4.70 10.69
C GLU A 12 -23.68 3.79 10.48
N LEU A 13 -23.05 3.82 9.30
CA LEU A 13 -21.80 3.14 9.01
C LEU A 13 -20.67 3.66 9.92
N GLU A 14 -20.57 4.98 10.11
CA GLU A 14 -19.65 5.60 11.07
C GLU A 14 -19.89 5.19 12.52
N ARG A 15 -21.16 5.13 12.95
CA ARG A 15 -21.51 4.76 14.32
C ARG A 15 -21.28 3.29 14.61
N GLY A 16 -21.57 2.40 13.64
CA GLY A 16 -21.39 0.95 13.77
C GLY A 16 -19.92 0.53 13.83
N LEU A 17 -19.05 1.25 13.13
CA LEU A 17 -17.61 0.97 13.06
C LEU A 17 -16.77 1.88 13.97
N GLY A 18 -17.35 2.96 14.49
CA GLY A 18 -16.65 4.02 15.24
C GLY A 18 -16.37 3.73 16.71
N SER A 19 -16.66 2.53 17.23
CA SER A 19 -16.30 2.20 18.63
C SER A 19 -14.86 1.67 18.79
N HIS A 20 -14.16 1.39 17.69
CA HIS A 20 -12.83 0.82 17.71
C HIS A 20 -11.86 1.65 16.85
N GLY A 21 -11.00 2.40 17.53
CA GLY A 21 -9.79 2.97 16.97
C GLY A 21 -9.94 4.35 16.30
N LYS A 22 -9.35 5.36 16.94
CA LYS A 22 -9.08 6.68 16.33
C LYS A 22 -8.03 6.53 15.24
N SER A 23 -8.43 6.10 14.05
CA SER A 23 -7.57 6.19 12.87
C SER A 23 -7.51 7.65 12.45
N ARG A 24 -6.31 8.26 12.52
CA ARG A 24 -6.04 9.56 11.92
C ARG A 24 -6.06 9.40 10.42
N VAL A 25 -7.20 9.64 9.80
CA VAL A 25 -7.28 9.88 8.36
C VAL A 25 -6.58 11.20 8.09
N LEU A 26 -5.41 11.16 7.49
CA LEU A 26 -4.75 12.33 6.92
C LEU A 26 -5.53 12.73 5.66
N VAL A 27 -6.55 13.54 5.84
CA VAL A 27 -7.19 14.24 4.74
C VAL A 27 -6.22 15.33 4.30
N ALA A 28 -5.70 15.22 3.07
CA ALA A 28 -4.98 16.33 2.47
C ALA A 28 -5.88 17.57 2.46
N PRO A 29 -5.38 18.75 2.87
CA PRO A 29 -6.18 19.95 2.89
C PRO A 29 -6.45 20.44 1.45
N GLY A 30 -7.56 19.99 0.87
CA GLY A 30 -8.11 20.50 -0.38
C GLY A 30 -9.09 21.63 -0.09
N LEU A 31 -9.02 22.71 -0.86
CA LEU A 31 -9.90 23.87 -0.79
C LEU A 31 -11.38 23.46 -0.77
N PRO A 32 -12.24 24.14 0.03
CA PRO A 32 -13.67 23.91 0.01
C PRO A 32 -14.26 24.44 -1.30
N SER A 33 -14.35 23.60 -2.32
CA SER A 33 -15.22 23.86 -3.45
C SER A 33 -16.66 23.55 -3.02
N LYS A 34 -17.62 24.38 -3.44
CA LYS A 34 -19.07 24.08 -3.28
C LYS A 34 -19.35 22.74 -3.95
N GLY A 35 -19.37 21.66 -3.14
CA GLY A 35 -19.40 20.30 -3.64
C GLY A 35 -20.63 20.01 -4.47
N SER A 36 -20.45 19.45 -5.62
CA SER A 36 -21.51 18.80 -6.38
C SER A 36 -21.96 17.55 -5.63
N SER A 37 -23.15 17.04 -5.92
CA SER A 37 -23.63 15.75 -5.32
C SER A 37 -22.62 14.63 -5.56
N ARG A 38 -21.86 14.68 -6.63
CA ARG A 38 -20.82 13.72 -6.98
C ARG A 38 -19.65 13.76 -5.99
N ASP A 39 -19.18 14.94 -5.61
CA ASP A 39 -18.04 15.11 -4.68
C ASP A 39 -18.34 14.46 -3.33
N ARG A 40 -19.60 14.51 -2.89
CA ARG A 40 -20.03 13.84 -1.63
C ARG A 40 -20.06 12.33 -1.74
N TYR A 41 -20.42 11.78 -2.91
CA TYR A 41 -20.38 10.33 -3.13
C TYR A 41 -18.95 9.83 -3.22
N ASP A 42 -18.06 10.60 -3.84
CA ASP A 42 -16.63 10.31 -3.91
C ASP A 42 -16.01 10.33 -2.49
N GLU A 43 -16.35 11.32 -1.67
CA GLU A 43 -15.91 11.39 -0.27
C GLU A 43 -16.42 10.20 0.56
N ALA A 44 -17.71 9.87 0.46
CA ALA A 44 -18.29 8.73 1.16
C ALA A 44 -17.69 7.40 0.69
N PHE A 45 -17.42 7.25 -0.60
CA PHE A 45 -16.77 6.08 -1.17
C PHE A 45 -15.34 5.92 -0.65
N ASN A 46 -14.52 6.98 -0.72
CA ASN A 46 -13.14 6.97 -0.24
C ASN A 46 -13.07 6.66 1.26
N LYS A 47 -13.99 7.19 2.04
CA LYS A 47 -14.08 6.89 3.47
C LYS A 47 -14.48 5.43 3.73
N ALA A 48 -15.42 4.89 2.96
CA ALA A 48 -15.78 3.47 3.04
C ALA A 48 -14.58 2.56 2.72
N LEU A 49 -13.81 2.87 1.68
CA LEU A 49 -12.58 2.13 1.36
C LEU A 49 -11.53 2.26 2.46
N SER A 50 -11.35 3.44 3.02
CA SER A 50 -10.40 3.67 4.13
C SER A 50 -10.77 2.82 5.37
N ILE A 51 -12.06 2.72 5.70
CA ILE A 51 -12.54 1.85 6.79
C ILE A 51 -12.24 0.39 6.48
N LEU A 52 -12.54 -0.06 5.25
CA LEU A 52 -12.29 -1.44 4.81
C LEU A 52 -10.80 -1.79 4.72
N SER A 53 -9.92 -0.81 4.61
CA SER A 53 -8.47 -1.00 4.59
C SER A 53 -7.85 -1.10 5.99
N THR A 54 -8.60 -0.83 7.05
CA THR A 54 -8.08 -0.94 8.42
C THR A 54 -7.71 -2.39 8.72
N PRO A 55 -6.48 -2.68 9.18
CA PRO A 55 -6.06 -4.05 9.48
C PRO A 55 -6.83 -4.66 10.64
N ASP A 56 -7.14 -5.94 10.53
CA ASP A 56 -7.92 -6.74 11.49
C ASP A 56 -7.22 -7.04 12.84
N SER A 57 -6.33 -6.19 13.32
CA SER A 57 -5.77 -6.36 14.66
C SER A 57 -6.82 -6.23 15.78
N GLU A 58 -8.02 -5.76 15.46
CA GLU A 58 -9.11 -5.50 16.42
C GLU A 58 -10.47 -6.10 16.02
N GLY A 59 -10.51 -7.02 15.06
CA GLY A 59 -11.73 -7.76 14.72
C GLY A 59 -12.08 -7.73 13.23
N SER A 60 -12.27 -8.91 12.68
CA SER A 60 -12.90 -9.09 11.36
C SER A 60 -14.21 -8.30 11.29
N LEU A 61 -14.56 -7.84 10.10
CA LEU A 61 -15.85 -7.20 9.83
C LEU A 61 -16.97 -8.04 10.47
N ASP A 62 -17.61 -7.51 11.51
CA ASP A 62 -18.69 -8.19 12.17
C ASP A 62 -19.93 -8.27 11.25
N GLU A 63 -20.93 -9.06 11.64
CA GLU A 63 -22.15 -9.22 10.85
C GLU A 63 -22.87 -7.89 10.60
N ASN A 64 -22.83 -6.96 11.57
CA ASN A 64 -23.45 -5.65 11.45
C ASN A 64 -22.70 -4.77 10.45
N GLY A 65 -21.37 -4.79 10.49
CA GLY A 65 -20.50 -4.13 9.53
C GLY A 65 -20.76 -4.62 8.10
N ILE A 66 -20.81 -5.95 7.91
CA ILE A 66 -21.10 -6.53 6.58
C ILE A 66 -22.49 -6.06 6.08
N ASN A 67 -23.53 -6.11 6.91
CA ASN A 67 -24.87 -5.66 6.56
C ASN A 67 -24.88 -4.17 6.18
N SER A 68 -24.15 -3.35 6.92
CA SER A 68 -24.03 -1.91 6.67
C SER A 68 -23.35 -1.64 5.33
N PHE A 69 -22.26 -2.35 5.01
CA PHE A 69 -21.59 -2.21 3.71
C PHE A 69 -22.40 -2.77 2.54
N VAL A 70 -23.10 -3.89 2.71
CA VAL A 70 -24.03 -4.40 1.68
C VAL A 70 -25.12 -3.36 1.38
N THR A 71 -25.69 -2.75 2.40
CA THR A 71 -26.68 -1.67 2.25
C THR A 71 -26.09 -0.45 1.56
N PHE A 72 -24.91 -0.02 1.99
CA PHE A 72 -24.17 1.13 1.42
C PHE A 72 -23.90 0.92 -0.08
N PHE A 73 -23.26 -0.18 -0.46
CA PHE A 73 -22.92 -0.46 -1.86
C PHE A 73 -24.16 -0.72 -2.72
N SER A 74 -25.22 -1.34 -2.16
CA SER A 74 -26.49 -1.51 -2.88
C SER A 74 -27.11 -0.18 -3.26
N LYS A 75 -27.10 0.80 -2.37
CA LYS A 75 -27.59 2.14 -2.65
C LYS A 75 -26.68 2.92 -3.57
N LEU A 76 -25.37 2.93 -3.29
CA LEU A 76 -24.39 3.66 -4.07
C LEU A 76 -24.38 3.20 -5.54
N TYR A 77 -24.25 1.91 -5.79
CA TYR A 77 -24.18 1.36 -7.15
C TYR A 77 -25.54 1.05 -7.76
N GLY A 78 -26.49 0.61 -6.97
CA GLY A 78 -27.81 0.20 -7.44
C GLY A 78 -28.72 1.37 -7.73
N GLU A 79 -28.96 2.23 -6.73
CA GLU A 79 -29.92 3.33 -6.82
C GLU A 79 -29.29 4.58 -7.43
N LEU A 80 -28.10 5.00 -6.94
CA LEU A 80 -27.44 6.21 -7.37
C LEU A 80 -26.64 6.04 -8.67
N SER A 81 -26.47 4.78 -9.13
CA SER A 81 -25.69 4.45 -10.34
C SER A 81 -24.28 5.05 -10.34
N TYR A 82 -23.68 5.14 -9.16
CA TYR A 82 -22.35 5.65 -8.97
C TYR A 82 -21.31 4.82 -9.73
N ARG A 83 -20.29 5.48 -10.23
CA ARG A 83 -19.14 4.86 -10.88
C ARG A 83 -17.88 5.31 -10.16
N HIS A 84 -17.25 4.40 -9.43
CA HIS A 84 -15.96 4.67 -8.80
C HIS A 84 -14.88 4.91 -9.85
N GLN A 85 -13.93 5.77 -9.53
CA GLN A 85 -12.75 6.00 -10.34
C GLN A 85 -11.61 5.11 -9.83
N TYR A 86 -10.78 4.65 -10.74
CA TYR A 86 -9.61 3.85 -10.38
C TYR A 86 -8.61 4.64 -9.51
N SER A 87 -8.49 5.95 -9.78
CA SER A 87 -7.69 6.87 -8.98
C SER A 87 -8.06 6.90 -7.49
N ASP A 88 -9.36 6.73 -7.17
CA ASP A 88 -9.82 6.75 -5.79
C ASP A 88 -9.31 5.53 -5.03
N ILE A 89 -9.32 4.37 -5.68
CA ILE A 89 -8.77 3.12 -5.14
C ILE A 89 -7.27 3.27 -4.91
N CYS A 90 -6.53 3.76 -5.93
CA CYS A 90 -5.10 4.02 -5.81
C CYS A 90 -4.81 4.97 -4.64
N SER A 91 -5.54 6.08 -4.52
CA SER A 91 -5.33 7.05 -3.45
C SER A 91 -5.45 6.44 -2.06
N VAL A 92 -6.44 5.56 -1.84
CA VAL A 92 -6.61 4.86 -0.57
C VAL A 92 -5.51 3.84 -0.34
N MET A 93 -5.12 3.06 -1.36
CA MET A 93 -4.09 2.02 -1.22
C MET A 93 -2.69 2.59 -1.04
N TYR A 94 -2.40 3.75 -1.63
CA TYR A 94 -1.10 4.42 -1.51
C TYR A 94 -1.02 5.40 -0.32
N ALA A 95 -2.13 5.72 0.34
CA ALA A 95 -2.15 6.63 1.50
C ALA A 95 -1.27 6.16 2.67
N TYR A 96 -0.88 4.89 2.69
CA TYR A 96 -0.03 4.29 3.73
C TYR A 96 1.45 4.20 3.33
N LEU A 97 1.78 4.65 2.12
CA LEU A 97 3.14 4.66 1.60
C LEU A 97 3.70 6.08 1.70
N ASP A 98 4.05 6.50 2.92
CA ASP A 98 4.61 7.83 3.16
C ASP A 98 6.14 7.77 3.24
N GLY A 99 6.81 8.68 2.51
CA GLY A 99 8.25 8.92 2.58
C GLY A 99 9.04 8.37 1.40
N GLU A 100 10.28 8.86 1.27
CA GLU A 100 11.19 8.50 0.18
C GLU A 100 11.59 7.01 0.19
N ASN A 101 11.48 6.34 1.33
CA ASN A 101 11.87 4.95 1.55
C ASN A 101 10.66 4.02 1.80
N ALA A 102 9.47 4.43 1.40
CA ALA A 102 8.24 3.67 1.68
C ALA A 102 8.26 2.23 1.14
N LEU A 103 9.01 1.97 0.04
CA LEU A 103 9.17 0.63 -0.53
C LEU A 103 10.30 -0.19 0.10
N ASP A 104 11.12 0.40 0.98
CA ASP A 104 12.23 -0.29 1.65
C ASP A 104 11.75 -1.11 2.84
N GLU A 105 10.56 -0.81 3.32
CA GLU A 105 9.90 -1.53 4.40
C GLU A 105 9.07 -2.72 3.87
N ALA A 106 8.51 -3.50 4.79
CA ALA A 106 7.55 -4.53 4.41
C ALA A 106 6.27 -3.89 3.88
N MET A 107 5.63 -4.54 2.90
CA MET A 107 4.34 -4.09 2.39
C MET A 107 3.34 -3.92 3.55
N PRO A 108 2.69 -2.76 3.67
CA PRO A 108 1.73 -2.50 4.73
C PRO A 108 0.52 -3.43 4.61
N PRO A 109 -0.14 -3.80 5.73
CA PRO A 109 -1.26 -4.75 5.72
C PRO A 109 -2.54 -4.20 5.10
N GLN A 110 -2.69 -2.87 4.99
CA GLN A 110 -3.93 -2.22 4.58
C GLN A 110 -4.44 -2.64 3.18
N PRO A 111 -3.61 -2.76 2.13
CA PRO A 111 -4.07 -3.24 0.84
C PRO A 111 -4.64 -4.67 0.89
N LEU A 112 -4.06 -5.53 1.73
CA LEU A 112 -4.54 -6.90 1.93
C LEU A 112 -5.86 -6.90 2.70
N SER A 113 -5.99 -6.10 3.75
CA SER A 113 -7.22 -5.94 4.53
C SER A 113 -8.37 -5.43 3.66
N LEU A 114 -8.12 -4.41 2.81
CA LEU A 114 -9.11 -3.90 1.86
C LEU A 114 -9.60 -5.00 0.91
N SER A 115 -8.67 -5.75 0.32
CA SER A 115 -9.00 -6.86 -0.59
C SER A 115 -9.85 -7.92 0.10
N ASN A 116 -9.44 -8.39 1.27
CA ASN A 116 -10.14 -9.43 2.04
C ASN A 116 -11.54 -8.97 2.46
N ASN A 117 -11.67 -7.74 2.97
CA ASN A 117 -12.94 -7.22 3.42
C ASN A 117 -13.94 -7.03 2.27
N VAL A 118 -13.49 -6.56 1.11
CA VAL A 118 -14.35 -6.45 -0.09
C VAL A 118 -14.75 -7.84 -0.60
N GLU A 119 -13.89 -8.84 -0.54
CA GLU A 119 -14.21 -10.22 -0.92
C GLU A 119 -15.27 -10.82 0.03
N ILE A 120 -15.16 -10.61 1.34
CA ILE A 120 -16.16 -11.04 2.34
C ILE A 120 -17.52 -10.40 2.04
N ILE A 121 -17.55 -9.09 1.79
CA ILE A 121 -18.79 -8.39 1.46
C ILE A 121 -19.38 -8.94 0.16
N LEU A 122 -18.57 -9.12 -0.88
CA LEU A 122 -19.00 -9.64 -2.18
C LEU A 122 -19.60 -11.03 -2.06
N GLY A 123 -18.98 -11.93 -1.29
CA GLY A 123 -19.44 -13.30 -1.07
C GLY A 123 -20.80 -13.39 -0.36
N GLN A 124 -21.14 -12.38 0.44
CA GLN A 124 -22.41 -12.33 1.18
C GLN A 124 -23.45 -11.37 0.57
N PHE A 125 -23.07 -10.65 -0.51
CA PHE A 125 -23.84 -9.52 -1.02
C PHE A 125 -25.24 -9.91 -1.48
N GLU A 126 -25.38 -10.96 -2.28
CA GLU A 126 -26.68 -11.41 -2.80
C GLU A 126 -27.53 -12.06 -1.69
N ALA A 127 -26.93 -12.85 -0.81
CA ALA A 127 -27.62 -13.50 0.31
C ALA A 127 -28.23 -12.49 1.30
N ARG A 128 -27.61 -11.29 1.41
CA ARG A 128 -28.07 -10.20 2.29
C ARG A 128 -28.93 -9.15 1.56
N GLY A 129 -29.46 -9.47 0.39
CA GLY A 129 -30.39 -8.61 -0.36
C GLY A 129 -29.74 -7.55 -1.25
N GLY A 130 -28.46 -7.68 -1.55
CA GLY A 130 -27.76 -6.80 -2.50
C GLY A 130 -28.34 -6.90 -3.92
N SER A 131 -28.48 -5.76 -4.61
CA SER A 131 -29.06 -5.74 -5.95
C SER A 131 -28.09 -6.32 -6.99
N LYS A 132 -28.61 -7.04 -8.00
CA LYS A 132 -27.78 -7.60 -9.10
C LYS A 132 -26.96 -6.54 -9.85
N LYS A 133 -27.50 -5.33 -9.98
CA LYS A 133 -26.79 -4.21 -10.62
C LYS A 133 -25.60 -3.75 -9.78
N ALA A 134 -25.81 -3.60 -8.48
CA ALA A 134 -24.74 -3.24 -7.55
C ALA A 134 -23.68 -4.33 -7.44
N PHE A 135 -24.07 -5.60 -7.46
CA PHE A 135 -23.16 -6.74 -7.45
C PHE A 135 -22.11 -6.68 -8.58
N SER A 136 -22.57 -6.37 -9.81
CA SER A 136 -21.66 -6.24 -10.95
C SER A 136 -20.63 -5.10 -10.76
N SER A 137 -21.05 -3.99 -10.15
CA SER A 137 -20.16 -2.86 -9.87
C SER A 137 -19.21 -3.15 -8.71
N LEU A 138 -19.69 -3.84 -7.67
CA LEU A 138 -18.86 -4.28 -6.54
C LEU A 138 -17.81 -5.30 -6.99
N ARG A 139 -18.17 -6.22 -7.91
CA ARG A 139 -17.21 -7.14 -8.50
C ARG A 139 -16.09 -6.41 -9.26
N LYS A 140 -16.44 -5.37 -10.03
CA LYS A 140 -15.42 -4.53 -10.70
C LYS A 140 -14.53 -3.81 -9.69
N LEU A 141 -15.10 -3.31 -8.60
CA LEU A 141 -14.33 -2.72 -7.52
C LEU A 141 -13.31 -3.72 -6.97
N ARG A 142 -13.74 -4.94 -6.65
CA ARG A 142 -12.85 -6.02 -6.19
C ARG A 142 -11.73 -6.30 -7.21
N ASP A 143 -12.06 -6.41 -8.49
CA ASP A 143 -11.09 -6.68 -9.54
C ASP A 143 -10.03 -5.55 -9.65
N HIS A 144 -10.44 -4.29 -9.48
CA HIS A 144 -9.50 -3.16 -9.47
C HIS A 144 -8.61 -3.16 -8.21
N ILE A 145 -9.16 -3.47 -7.04
CA ILE A 145 -8.40 -3.60 -5.80
C ILE A 145 -7.35 -4.71 -5.92
N GLU A 146 -7.73 -5.88 -6.42
CA GLU A 146 -6.82 -7.00 -6.64
C GLU A 146 -5.69 -6.68 -7.62
N LEU A 147 -6.02 -5.98 -8.70
CA LEU A 147 -5.03 -5.52 -9.66
C LEU A 147 -3.99 -4.61 -8.99
N GLU A 148 -4.45 -3.65 -8.20
CA GLU A 148 -3.56 -2.68 -7.55
C GLU A 148 -2.76 -3.32 -6.42
N ARG A 149 -3.37 -4.22 -5.64
CA ARG A 149 -2.66 -5.02 -4.63
C ARG A 149 -1.50 -5.82 -5.26
N THR A 150 -1.78 -6.47 -6.39
CA THR A 150 -0.75 -7.24 -7.13
C THR A 150 0.38 -6.35 -7.63
N ARG A 151 0.06 -5.14 -8.10
CA ARG A 151 1.08 -4.15 -8.53
C ARG A 151 1.96 -3.71 -7.36
N LEU A 152 1.35 -3.42 -6.22
CA LEU A 152 2.08 -3.06 -5.00
C LEU A 152 3.00 -4.19 -4.56
N GLU A 153 2.50 -5.42 -4.47
CA GLU A 153 3.32 -6.59 -4.11
C GLU A 153 4.52 -6.75 -5.06
N TYR A 154 4.30 -6.55 -6.35
CA TYR A 154 5.39 -6.62 -7.33
C TYR A 154 6.41 -5.50 -7.11
N ALA A 155 5.96 -4.27 -6.85
CA ALA A 155 6.85 -3.14 -6.58
C ALA A 155 7.72 -3.38 -5.34
N PHE A 156 7.15 -3.87 -4.23
CA PHE A 156 7.90 -4.22 -3.03
C PHE A 156 8.91 -5.35 -3.28
N LYS A 157 8.51 -6.41 -3.98
CA LYS A 157 9.43 -7.51 -4.34
C LYS A 157 10.58 -7.04 -5.23
N GLN A 158 10.29 -6.17 -6.20
CA GLN A 158 11.31 -5.63 -7.10
C GLN A 158 12.29 -4.75 -6.33
N ASN A 159 11.81 -3.89 -5.43
CA ASN A 159 12.65 -3.04 -4.60
C ASN A 159 13.57 -3.88 -3.69
N ALA A 160 13.02 -4.86 -2.99
CA ALA A 160 13.81 -5.79 -2.17
C ALA A 160 14.91 -6.52 -2.98
N CYS A 161 14.61 -6.90 -4.22
CA CYS A 161 15.60 -7.50 -5.12
C CYS A 161 16.70 -6.52 -5.49
N GLN A 162 16.38 -5.25 -5.77
CA GLN A 162 17.34 -4.20 -6.08
C GLN A 162 18.28 -3.93 -4.89
N HIS A 163 17.72 -3.83 -3.66
CA HIS A 163 18.54 -3.66 -2.45
C HIS A 163 19.53 -4.79 -2.25
N LYS A 164 19.09 -6.03 -2.48
CA LYS A 164 19.98 -7.20 -2.41
C LYS A 164 21.13 -7.10 -3.45
N LEU A 165 20.80 -6.75 -4.69
CA LEU A 165 21.81 -6.60 -5.74
C LEU A 165 22.84 -5.52 -5.40
N VAL A 166 22.40 -4.38 -4.86
CA VAL A 166 23.29 -3.31 -4.41
C VAL A 166 24.17 -3.78 -3.25
N ALA A 167 23.62 -4.50 -2.28
CA ALA A 167 24.40 -5.04 -1.17
C ALA A 167 25.45 -6.05 -1.65
N ASP A 168 25.09 -6.96 -2.56
CA ASP A 168 25.98 -7.94 -3.15
C ASP A 168 27.11 -7.23 -3.95
N ALA A 169 26.77 -6.23 -4.77
CA ALA A 169 27.74 -5.43 -5.52
C ALA A 169 28.74 -4.69 -4.59
N ASN A 170 28.25 -4.10 -3.51
CA ASN A 170 29.09 -3.43 -2.51
C ASN A 170 30.05 -4.43 -1.83
N SER A 171 29.58 -5.62 -1.52
CA SER A 171 30.41 -6.70 -0.94
C SER A 171 31.54 -7.10 -1.90
N VAL A 172 31.23 -7.27 -3.19
CA VAL A 172 32.24 -7.58 -4.22
C VAL A 172 33.27 -6.46 -4.34
N LEU A 173 32.81 -5.20 -4.32
CA LEU A 173 33.68 -4.03 -4.41
C LEU A 173 34.63 -3.94 -3.21
N GLN A 174 34.13 -4.18 -1.99
CA GLN A 174 34.97 -4.20 -0.78
C GLN A 174 36.03 -5.31 -0.84
N ASN A 175 35.64 -6.51 -1.29
CA ASN A 175 36.58 -7.62 -1.45
C ASN A 175 37.66 -7.31 -2.48
N ALA A 176 37.30 -6.69 -3.61
CA ALA A 176 38.26 -6.26 -4.64
C ALA A 176 39.22 -5.19 -4.11
N GLN A 177 38.73 -4.21 -3.35
CA GLN A 177 39.58 -3.19 -2.71
C GLN A 177 40.58 -3.82 -1.72
N SER A 178 40.09 -4.75 -0.87
CA SER A 178 40.96 -5.44 0.07
C SER A 178 42.07 -6.23 -0.63
N SER A 179 41.74 -6.94 -1.72
CA SER A 179 42.74 -7.66 -2.53
C SER A 179 43.74 -6.73 -3.19
N LEU A 180 43.29 -5.57 -3.67
CA LEU A 180 44.20 -4.56 -4.23
C LEU A 180 45.15 -3.99 -3.18
N ASP A 181 44.67 -3.73 -1.98
CA ASP A 181 45.50 -3.22 -0.89
C ASP A 181 46.51 -4.26 -0.42
N GLU A 182 46.14 -5.53 -0.38
CA GLU A 182 47.07 -6.63 -0.11
C GLU A 182 48.15 -6.73 -1.18
N THR A 183 47.76 -6.71 -2.45
CA THR A 183 48.71 -6.72 -3.58
C THR A 183 49.67 -5.52 -3.54
N LYS A 184 49.19 -4.32 -3.23
CA LYS A 184 50.03 -3.13 -3.06
C LYS A 184 51.06 -3.31 -1.94
N ARG A 185 50.67 -3.89 -0.79
CA ARG A 185 51.58 -4.19 0.33
C ARG A 185 52.65 -5.17 -0.08
N GLU A 186 52.29 -6.21 -0.82
CA GLU A 186 53.25 -7.19 -1.36
C GLU A 186 54.28 -6.51 -2.30
N TYR A 187 53.80 -5.68 -3.24
CA TYR A 187 54.68 -4.93 -4.12
C TYR A 187 55.64 -4.00 -3.37
N VAL A 188 55.18 -3.27 -2.36
CA VAL A 188 56.04 -2.41 -1.53
C VAL A 188 57.07 -3.24 -0.77
N THR A 189 56.69 -4.40 -0.27
CA THR A 189 57.62 -5.32 0.42
C THR A 189 58.69 -5.83 -0.54
N ILE A 190 58.34 -6.27 -1.74
CA ILE A 190 59.29 -6.74 -2.76
C ILE A 190 60.23 -5.62 -3.17
N LEU A 191 59.70 -4.41 -3.42
CA LEU A 191 60.53 -3.24 -3.73
C LEU A 191 61.49 -2.88 -2.61
N GLY A 192 61.08 -3.00 -1.35
CA GLY A 192 61.92 -2.79 -0.17
C GLY A 192 63.08 -3.81 -0.10
N ILE A 193 62.81 -5.08 -0.41
CA ILE A 193 63.84 -6.12 -0.48
C ILE A 193 64.81 -5.81 -1.60
N PHE A 194 64.36 -5.48 -2.81
CA PHE A 194 65.25 -5.11 -3.94
C PHE A 194 66.12 -3.90 -3.62
N ALA A 195 65.54 -2.85 -3.05
CA ALA A 195 66.28 -1.66 -2.64
C ALA A 195 67.39 -2.00 -1.61
N SER A 196 67.08 -2.85 -0.64
CA SER A 196 68.04 -3.30 0.38
C SER A 196 69.20 -4.08 -0.25
N ILE A 197 68.94 -4.95 -1.21
CA ILE A 197 69.97 -5.71 -1.95
C ILE A 197 70.86 -4.76 -2.74
N VAL A 198 70.25 -3.84 -3.48
CA VAL A 198 71.06 -2.85 -4.30
C VAL A 198 71.93 -2.00 -3.40
N ILE A 199 71.44 -1.50 -2.27
CA ILE A 199 72.21 -0.72 -1.32
C ILE A 199 73.41 -1.54 -0.78
N THR A 200 73.15 -2.80 -0.42
CA THR A 200 74.22 -3.67 0.10
C THR A 200 75.35 -3.91 -0.92
N PHE A 201 75.01 -4.09 -2.20
CA PHE A 201 75.98 -4.29 -3.27
C PHE A 201 76.69 -3.01 -3.68
N THR A 202 76.12 -1.83 -3.47
CA THR A 202 76.77 -0.56 -3.84
C THR A 202 77.57 0.06 -2.72
N ALA A 203 77.39 -0.35 -1.46
CA ALA A 203 78.09 0.15 -0.28
C ALA A 203 79.33 -0.72 0.11
N GLY A 204 79.53 -1.87 -0.48
CA GLY A 204 80.72 -2.75 -0.30
C GLY A 204 81.71 -2.58 -1.45
#